data_629b3ce43fb270bb4e92f90b8bc2e872
#
_entry.id   629b3ce43fb270bb4e92f90b8bc2e872
#
_cell.length_a   1.000
_cell.length_b   1.000
_cell.length_c   1.000
_cell.angle_alpha   90.00
_cell.angle_beta   90.00
_cell.angle_gamma   90.00
#
_symmetry.space_group_name_H-M   'P 1'
#
loop_
_entity.id
_entity.type
_entity.pdbx_description
1 polymer ?
#
loop_
_entity_poly.entity_id
_entity_poly.type
_entity_poly.pdbx_seq_one_letter_code
_entity_poly.pdbx_strand_id
1 'polypeptide(L)'
;MLSGEIFRADWDSRETSWDFARPPYLRGGHSLLQDAFDDWYRRSCETAEEAQRLETENNRYWADVYGLADKVEVDVPLSRVSLTYNPRFAFAPTKGASERAEEEYRWLHFQRSARELISWAIGVTMGRYSVDVPGLVLADQASSLDDFRARVAESRLQPDDDGIIPVTGGAFDDDASRRVKAVLRVVFGVSDLGDNIEFLTRCLAVKSGSTTAEFVPPVIPADPEQALEDYMAKSFAADHQKDYSGRPVYWSLESPKGTFRALIYLHRYTPDTVGQVLTKYAAPFVDRLKAESEAVGRERDAVMGGDR
;
A
#
# COMPACT_ATOMS: atom_id res chain seq x y z
N MET A 1 -8.88 27.39 14.60
CA MET A 1 -9.08 26.04 15.17
C MET A 1 -9.29 24.99 14.06
N LEU A 2 -10.20 25.21 13.11
CA LEU A 2 -10.51 24.26 12.03
C LEU A 2 -9.30 23.85 11.14
N SER A 3 -8.40 24.79 10.83
CA SER A 3 -7.21 24.46 10.00
C SER A 3 -6.32 23.40 10.66
N GLY A 4 -6.02 23.53 11.97
CA GLY A 4 -5.18 22.56 12.68
C GLY A 4 -5.79 21.14 12.75
N GLU A 5 -7.11 21.03 12.78
CA GLU A 5 -7.83 19.75 12.78
C GLU A 5 -7.71 19.04 11.41
N ILE A 6 -7.81 19.80 10.31
CA ILE A 6 -7.64 19.27 8.95
C ILE A 6 -6.24 18.68 8.79
N PHE A 7 -5.19 19.43 9.15
CA PHE A 7 -3.80 18.96 9.01
C PHE A 7 -3.49 17.77 9.92
N ARG A 8 -4.08 17.72 11.12
CA ARG A 8 -3.96 16.57 12.01
C ARG A 8 -4.64 15.35 11.40
N ALA A 9 -5.87 15.47 10.91
CA ALA A 9 -6.61 14.37 10.31
C ALA A 9 -5.92 13.82 9.05
N ASP A 10 -5.32 14.70 8.23
CA ASP A 10 -4.49 14.30 7.08
C ASP A 10 -3.25 13.53 7.54
N TRP A 11 -2.54 14.02 8.54
CA TRP A 11 -1.37 13.35 9.11
C TRP A 11 -1.72 11.96 9.66
N ASP A 12 -2.81 11.86 10.44
CA ASP A 12 -3.26 10.62 11.08
C ASP A 12 -3.88 9.62 10.09
N SER A 13 -4.09 10.04 8.85
CA SER A 13 -4.48 9.14 7.75
C SER A 13 -3.32 8.34 7.17
N ARG A 14 -2.08 8.63 7.53
CA ARG A 14 -0.87 7.94 7.06
C ARG A 14 -0.49 6.79 7.99
N GLU A 15 -0.12 5.65 7.44
CA GLU A 15 0.36 4.47 8.19
C GLU A 15 1.57 4.78 9.09
N THR A 16 2.33 5.81 8.77
CA THR A 16 3.50 6.26 9.57
C THR A 16 3.15 7.13 10.77
N SER A 17 1.89 7.55 10.92
CA SER A 17 1.42 8.25 12.13
C SER A 17 1.17 7.27 13.28
N TRP A 18 1.46 7.70 14.50
CA TRP A 18 1.12 6.95 15.72
C TRP A 18 -0.39 6.83 15.96
N ASP A 19 -1.15 7.84 15.50
CA ASP A 19 -2.60 7.91 15.64
C ASP A 19 -3.32 7.31 14.42
N PHE A 20 -2.59 6.65 13.51
CA PHE A 20 -3.18 5.94 12.36
C PHE A 20 -4.11 4.84 12.84
N ALA A 21 -5.38 4.93 12.43
CA ALA A 21 -6.39 3.96 12.82
C ALA A 21 -6.61 2.88 11.75
N ARG A 22 -6.86 3.31 10.51
CA ARG A 22 -7.05 2.47 9.31
C ARG A 22 -7.04 3.34 8.07
N PRO A 23 -6.83 2.77 6.87
CA PRO A 23 -6.95 3.51 5.63
C PRO A 23 -8.29 4.25 5.52
N PRO A 24 -8.29 5.56 5.18
CA PRO A 24 -9.51 6.39 5.24
C PRO A 24 -10.61 5.95 4.28
N TYR A 25 -10.25 5.34 3.15
CA TYR A 25 -11.19 4.81 2.15
C TYR A 25 -11.93 3.55 2.61
N LEU A 26 -11.52 2.91 3.69
CA LEU A 26 -12.23 1.77 4.29
C LEU A 26 -13.41 2.16 5.19
N ARG A 27 -13.63 3.46 5.40
CA ARG A 27 -14.72 3.97 6.27
C ARG A 27 -16.07 4.01 5.58
N GLY A 28 -16.11 3.98 4.24
CA GLY A 28 -17.34 4.18 3.45
C GLY A 28 -18.23 2.94 3.30
N GLY A 29 -17.79 1.75 3.68
CA GLY A 29 -18.58 0.51 3.54
C GLY A 29 -18.80 0.08 2.10
N HIS A 30 -17.96 0.51 1.16
CA HIS A 30 -18.03 0.11 -0.25
C HIS A 30 -17.64 -1.36 -0.44
N SER A 31 -18.27 -2.07 -1.37
CA SER A 31 -17.89 -3.40 -1.80
C SER A 31 -16.88 -3.38 -2.96
N LEU A 32 -16.88 -2.30 -3.74
CA LEU A 32 -15.92 -2.06 -4.80
C LEU A 32 -14.80 -1.13 -4.35
N LEU A 33 -13.57 -1.56 -4.57
CA LEU A 33 -12.37 -0.78 -4.27
C LEU A 33 -12.32 0.52 -5.09
N GLN A 34 -12.81 0.49 -6.33
CA GLN A 34 -12.89 1.67 -7.17
C GLN A 34 -13.77 2.75 -6.54
N ASP A 35 -14.96 2.39 -6.06
CA ASP A 35 -15.88 3.35 -5.43
C ASP A 35 -15.27 3.93 -4.15
N ALA A 36 -14.57 3.09 -3.38
CA ALA A 36 -13.86 3.52 -2.17
C ALA A 36 -12.76 4.55 -2.48
N PHE A 37 -11.98 4.32 -3.55
CA PHE A 37 -10.91 5.23 -3.96
C PHE A 37 -11.45 6.51 -4.61
N ASP A 38 -12.53 6.42 -5.37
CA ASP A 38 -13.21 7.58 -5.95
C ASP A 38 -13.77 8.51 -4.87
N ASP A 39 -14.44 7.94 -3.88
CA ASP A 39 -14.94 8.71 -2.73
C ASP A 39 -13.79 9.33 -1.93
N TRP A 40 -12.70 8.61 -1.74
CA TRP A 40 -11.52 9.12 -1.06
C TRP A 40 -10.83 10.26 -1.82
N TYR A 41 -10.66 10.13 -3.15
CA TYR A 41 -10.12 11.19 -3.99
C TYR A 41 -10.96 12.46 -3.91
N ARG A 42 -12.29 12.34 -4.06
CA ARG A 42 -13.22 13.46 -3.95
C ARG A 42 -13.07 14.17 -2.60
N ARG A 43 -13.13 13.42 -1.48
CA ARG A 43 -12.95 13.98 -0.14
C ARG A 43 -11.59 14.65 0.06
N SER A 44 -10.54 14.08 -0.51
CA SER A 44 -9.19 14.66 -0.44
C SER A 44 -9.12 16.02 -1.16
N CYS A 45 -9.76 16.14 -2.32
CA CYS A 45 -9.86 17.42 -3.04
C CYS A 45 -10.69 18.44 -2.24
N GLU A 46 -11.86 18.07 -1.75
CA GLU A 46 -12.72 18.94 -0.93
C GLU A 46 -11.99 19.43 0.33
N THR A 47 -11.24 18.56 0.98
CA THR A 47 -10.45 18.91 2.17
C THR A 47 -9.32 19.88 1.83
N ALA A 48 -8.66 19.69 0.68
CA ALA A 48 -7.60 20.58 0.20
C ALA A 48 -8.15 21.99 -0.14
N GLU A 49 -9.32 22.06 -0.76
CA GLU A 49 -10.00 23.31 -1.07
C GLU A 49 -10.44 24.07 0.21
N GLU A 50 -10.94 23.34 1.19
CA GLU A 50 -11.31 23.95 2.48
C GLU A 50 -10.06 24.46 3.23
N ALA A 51 -8.96 23.69 3.24
CA ALA A 51 -7.71 24.17 3.82
C ALA A 51 -7.18 25.43 3.11
N GLN A 52 -7.22 25.44 1.77
CA GLN A 52 -6.86 26.62 0.95
C GLN A 52 -7.67 27.84 1.34
N ARG A 53 -9.00 27.69 1.47
CA ARG A 53 -9.90 28.77 1.86
C ARG A 53 -9.52 29.33 3.22
N LEU A 54 -9.30 28.46 4.21
CA LEU A 54 -8.94 28.84 5.57
C LEU A 54 -7.57 29.53 5.64
N GLU A 55 -6.58 29.03 4.92
CA GLU A 55 -5.24 29.65 4.85
C GLU A 55 -5.31 31.04 4.18
N THR A 56 -6.05 31.16 3.07
CA THR A 56 -6.26 32.44 2.39
C THR A 56 -6.96 33.47 3.27
N GLU A 57 -8.01 33.06 3.99
CA GLU A 57 -8.72 33.92 4.94
C GLU A 57 -7.80 34.38 6.10
N ASN A 58 -6.99 33.44 6.63
CA ASN A 58 -6.02 33.77 7.67
C ASN A 58 -4.95 34.76 7.16
N ASN A 59 -4.43 34.56 5.95
CA ASN A 59 -3.45 35.46 5.35
C ASN A 59 -4.05 36.86 5.13
N ARG A 60 -5.30 36.94 4.65
CA ARG A 60 -6.01 38.20 4.45
C ARG A 60 -6.20 38.95 5.77
N TYR A 61 -6.67 38.25 6.82
CA TYR A 61 -6.81 38.81 8.15
C TYR A 61 -5.50 39.46 8.65
N TRP A 62 -4.39 38.72 8.57
CA TRP A 62 -3.11 39.24 9.06
C TRP A 62 -2.54 40.36 8.17
N ALA A 63 -2.73 40.27 6.84
CA ALA A 63 -2.35 41.34 5.93
C ALA A 63 -3.05 42.65 6.26
N ASP A 64 -4.35 42.59 6.59
CA ASP A 64 -5.13 43.77 7.04
C ASP A 64 -4.63 44.31 8.38
N VAL A 65 -4.42 43.42 9.38
CA VAL A 65 -3.94 43.80 10.72
C VAL A 65 -2.59 44.53 10.65
N TYR A 66 -1.67 44.09 9.76
CA TYR A 66 -0.36 44.69 9.60
C TYR A 66 -0.30 45.83 8.56
N GLY A 67 -1.43 46.18 7.95
CA GLY A 67 -1.47 47.23 6.89
C GLY A 67 -0.69 46.84 5.64
N LEU A 68 -0.68 45.56 5.28
CA LEU A 68 0.05 44.97 4.17
C LEU A 68 -0.87 44.47 3.05
N ALA A 69 -2.18 44.72 3.10
CA ALA A 69 -3.17 44.19 2.17
C ALA A 69 -2.81 44.43 0.70
N ASP A 70 -2.26 45.60 0.39
CA ASP A 70 -1.85 45.98 -0.99
C ASP A 70 -0.39 45.59 -1.34
N LYS A 71 0.33 44.94 -0.41
CA LYS A 71 1.77 44.67 -0.54
C LYS A 71 2.15 43.20 -0.60
N VAL A 72 1.23 42.32 -0.20
CA VAL A 72 1.44 40.87 -0.17
C VAL A 72 0.33 40.13 -0.88
N GLU A 73 0.68 39.05 -1.54
CA GLU A 73 -0.29 38.12 -2.10
C GLU A 73 -0.87 37.26 -0.96
N VAL A 74 -2.17 37.29 -0.77
CA VAL A 74 -2.87 36.57 0.31
C VAL A 74 -3.44 35.25 -0.16
N ASP A 75 -3.68 35.09 -1.46
CA ASP A 75 -4.26 33.88 -2.03
C ASP A 75 -3.24 32.73 -2.03
N VAL A 76 -3.67 31.58 -1.54
CA VAL A 76 -2.85 30.38 -1.47
C VAL A 76 -3.24 29.45 -2.61
N PRO A 77 -2.36 29.11 -3.55
CA PRO A 77 -2.68 28.13 -4.58
C PRO A 77 -2.76 26.72 -4.00
N LEU A 78 -3.65 25.87 -4.51
CA LEU A 78 -3.81 24.47 -4.07
C LEU A 78 -2.49 23.69 -4.05
N SER A 79 -1.59 23.97 -4.98
CA SER A 79 -0.26 23.33 -5.03
C SER A 79 0.66 23.70 -3.86
N ARG A 80 0.28 24.64 -3.00
CA ARG A 80 1.00 25.01 -1.78
C ARG A 80 0.32 24.54 -0.49
N VAL A 81 -0.90 24.06 -0.55
CA VAL A 81 -1.61 23.48 0.59
C VAL A 81 -1.00 22.12 0.90
N SER A 82 -0.15 22.06 1.93
CA SER A 82 0.75 20.94 2.21
C SER A 82 0.08 19.73 2.90
N LEU A 83 -1.12 19.37 2.45
CA LEU A 83 -1.78 18.13 2.85
C LEU A 83 -1.22 16.96 2.07
N THR A 84 -1.00 15.84 2.75
CA THR A 84 -0.45 14.59 2.19
C THR A 84 -1.30 14.05 1.05
N TYR A 85 -2.62 14.15 1.20
CA TYR A 85 -3.59 13.64 0.22
C TYR A 85 -4.16 14.73 -0.69
N ASN A 86 -3.63 15.95 -0.65
CA ASN A 86 -3.88 16.95 -1.67
C ASN A 86 -3.16 16.57 -2.97
N PRO A 87 -3.85 16.17 -4.04
CA PRO A 87 -3.21 15.70 -5.25
C PRO A 87 -2.33 16.76 -5.92
N ARG A 88 -2.76 18.03 -5.85
CA ARG A 88 -2.04 19.18 -6.46
C ARG A 88 -0.72 19.46 -5.76
N PHE A 89 -0.62 19.20 -4.47
CA PHE A 89 0.60 19.31 -3.69
C PHE A 89 1.47 18.05 -3.81
N ALA A 90 0.86 16.89 -3.55
CA ALA A 90 1.58 15.61 -3.46
C ALA A 90 2.22 15.18 -4.80
N PHE A 91 1.55 15.51 -5.92
CA PHE A 91 1.98 15.17 -7.28
C PHE A 91 2.24 16.40 -8.13
N ALA A 92 2.63 17.52 -7.51
CA ALA A 92 2.96 18.74 -8.22
C ALA A 92 3.98 18.44 -9.34
N PRO A 93 3.80 19.01 -10.54
CA PRO A 93 4.77 18.86 -11.61
C PRO A 93 6.12 19.48 -11.22
N THR A 94 7.19 18.99 -11.84
CA THR A 94 8.52 19.60 -11.66
C THR A 94 8.50 21.04 -12.13
N LYS A 95 9.31 21.90 -11.48
CA LYS A 95 9.36 23.32 -11.79
C LYS A 95 9.57 23.55 -13.31
N GLY A 96 8.66 24.29 -13.91
CA GLY A 96 8.68 24.60 -15.35
C GLY A 96 7.94 23.60 -16.24
N ALA A 97 7.40 22.53 -15.69
CA ALA A 97 6.51 21.63 -16.42
C ALA A 97 5.06 22.14 -16.41
N SER A 98 4.27 21.70 -17.39
CA SER A 98 2.84 21.98 -17.46
C SER A 98 2.10 21.34 -16.28
N GLU A 99 0.98 21.96 -15.90
CA GLU A 99 0.03 21.38 -14.95
C GLU A 99 -0.46 20.01 -15.45
N ARG A 100 -0.63 19.05 -14.55
CA ARG A 100 -1.14 17.72 -14.89
C ARG A 100 -2.63 17.79 -15.19
N ALA A 101 -3.11 16.87 -16.03
CA ALA A 101 -4.54 16.66 -16.22
C ALA A 101 -5.20 16.17 -14.92
N GLU A 102 -6.48 16.48 -14.71
CA GLU A 102 -7.24 16.04 -13.53
C GLU A 102 -7.24 14.51 -13.39
N GLU A 103 -7.38 13.82 -14.52
CA GLU A 103 -7.36 12.37 -14.56
C GLU A 103 -6.00 11.79 -14.14
N GLU A 104 -4.90 12.46 -14.49
CA GLU A 104 -3.55 12.05 -14.04
C GLU A 104 -3.40 12.18 -12.52
N TYR A 105 -3.86 13.29 -11.93
CA TYR A 105 -3.88 13.45 -10.48
C TYR A 105 -4.70 12.37 -9.78
N ARG A 106 -5.87 12.02 -10.33
CA ARG A 106 -6.73 10.96 -9.80
C ARG A 106 -6.03 9.61 -9.83
N TRP A 107 -5.40 9.23 -10.94
CA TRP A 107 -4.69 7.94 -11.04
C TRP A 107 -3.44 7.87 -10.17
N LEU A 108 -2.70 8.96 -10.00
CA LEU A 108 -1.56 9.02 -9.07
C LEU A 108 -2.02 8.87 -7.62
N HIS A 109 -3.15 9.47 -7.27
CA HIS A 109 -3.77 9.31 -5.96
C HIS A 109 -4.22 7.86 -5.72
N PHE A 110 -4.84 7.22 -6.73
CA PHE A 110 -5.21 5.81 -6.68
C PHE A 110 -4.00 4.89 -6.53
N GLN A 111 -2.92 5.14 -7.26
CA GLN A 111 -1.68 4.38 -7.13
C GLN A 111 -1.12 4.44 -5.71
N ARG A 112 -1.12 5.62 -5.12
CA ARG A 112 -0.69 5.80 -3.74
C ARG A 112 -1.58 5.01 -2.77
N SER A 113 -2.89 5.18 -2.88
CA SER A 113 -3.86 4.46 -2.04
C SER A 113 -3.75 2.94 -2.21
N ALA A 114 -3.47 2.44 -3.41
CA ALA A 114 -3.25 1.02 -3.67
C ALA A 114 -2.02 0.47 -2.93
N ARG A 115 -0.91 1.21 -2.96
CA ARG A 115 0.33 0.85 -2.23
C ARG A 115 0.10 0.86 -0.72
N GLU A 116 -0.56 1.88 -0.21
CA GLU A 116 -0.91 2.00 1.21
C GLU A 116 -1.88 0.89 1.66
N LEU A 117 -2.83 0.50 0.81
CA LEU A 117 -3.74 -0.63 1.08
C LEU A 117 -2.97 -1.95 1.20
N ILE A 118 -2.03 -2.21 0.30
CA ILE A 118 -1.20 -3.41 0.35
C ILE A 118 -0.30 -3.39 1.59
N SER A 119 0.33 -2.26 1.91
CA SER A 119 1.15 -2.13 3.13
C SER A 119 0.33 -2.41 4.39
N TRP A 120 -0.85 -1.80 4.50
CA TRP A 120 -1.77 -2.08 5.60
C TRP A 120 -2.24 -3.54 5.63
N ALA A 121 -2.54 -4.15 4.48
CA ALA A 121 -2.95 -5.55 4.41
C ALA A 121 -1.85 -6.51 4.89
N ILE A 122 -0.60 -6.25 4.52
CA ILE A 122 0.57 -6.96 5.07
C ILE A 122 0.65 -6.73 6.58
N GLY A 123 0.42 -5.51 7.05
CA GLY A 123 0.37 -5.20 8.49
C GLY A 123 -0.72 -5.96 9.24
N VAL A 124 -1.90 -6.11 8.66
CA VAL A 124 -2.98 -6.96 9.22
C VAL A 124 -2.50 -8.40 9.32
N THR A 125 -1.89 -8.92 8.26
CA THR A 125 -1.38 -10.28 8.23
C THR A 125 -0.27 -10.53 9.25
N MET A 126 0.59 -9.54 9.48
CA MET A 126 1.65 -9.59 10.49
C MET A 126 1.16 -9.37 11.93
N GLY A 127 -0.11 -8.97 12.09
CA GLY A 127 -0.71 -8.64 13.38
C GLY A 127 -0.44 -7.23 13.88
N ARG A 128 0.23 -6.38 13.08
CA ARG A 128 0.43 -4.97 13.40
C ARG A 128 -0.90 -4.23 13.50
N TYR A 129 -1.83 -4.58 12.63
CA TYR A 129 -3.21 -4.07 12.58
C TYR A 129 -4.22 -5.22 12.64
N SER A 130 -5.50 -4.84 12.74
CA SER A 130 -6.62 -5.76 12.58
C SER A 130 -7.68 -5.14 11.67
N VAL A 131 -8.41 -5.99 10.96
CA VAL A 131 -9.61 -5.55 10.21
C VAL A 131 -10.76 -5.16 11.13
N ASP A 132 -10.74 -5.62 12.38
CA ASP A 132 -11.86 -5.54 13.33
C ASP A 132 -11.72 -4.37 14.32
N VAL A 133 -10.49 -4.06 14.73
CA VAL A 133 -10.22 -2.94 15.65
C VAL A 133 -9.32 -1.91 14.98
N PRO A 134 -9.52 -0.61 15.26
CA PRO A 134 -8.67 0.45 14.70
C PRO A 134 -7.33 0.55 15.44
N GLY A 135 -6.31 1.06 14.75
CA GLY A 135 -5.01 1.38 15.32
C GLY A 135 -4.06 0.21 15.41
N LEU A 136 -2.95 0.44 16.10
CA LEU A 136 -1.89 -0.52 16.29
C LEU A 136 -2.30 -1.63 17.27
N VAL A 137 -2.05 -2.88 16.92
CA VAL A 137 -2.30 -4.06 17.78
C VAL A 137 -0.99 -4.62 18.29
N LEU A 138 -0.16 -5.24 17.44
CA LEU A 138 1.18 -5.70 17.82
C LEU A 138 2.22 -4.69 17.30
N ALA A 139 2.58 -3.72 18.10
CA ALA A 139 3.53 -2.66 17.72
C ALA A 139 4.70 -2.50 18.69
N ASP A 140 4.68 -3.23 19.79
CA ASP A 140 5.74 -3.26 20.77
C ASP A 140 6.66 -4.46 20.54
N GLN A 141 7.94 -4.30 20.85
CA GLN A 141 8.89 -5.40 20.76
C GLN A 141 8.48 -6.53 21.72
N ALA A 142 8.57 -7.76 21.23
CA ALA A 142 8.17 -8.97 21.94
C ALA A 142 6.65 -9.15 22.16
N SER A 143 5.79 -8.38 21.48
CA SER A 143 4.36 -8.67 21.43
C SER A 143 4.10 -10.06 20.82
N SER A 144 3.20 -10.79 21.44
CA SER A 144 2.85 -12.18 21.09
C SER A 144 1.47 -12.28 20.42
N LEU A 145 1.16 -13.44 19.85
CA LEU A 145 -0.19 -13.74 19.36
C LEU A 145 -1.23 -13.78 20.48
N ASP A 146 -0.84 -14.07 21.71
CA ASP A 146 -1.76 -14.02 22.84
C ASP A 146 -2.13 -12.58 23.19
N ASP A 147 -1.20 -11.62 23.03
CA ASP A 147 -1.50 -10.19 23.14
C ASP A 147 -2.46 -9.74 22.04
N PHE A 148 -2.31 -10.28 20.81
CA PHE A 148 -3.26 -10.02 19.72
C PHE A 148 -4.65 -10.53 20.08
N ARG A 149 -4.77 -11.77 20.51
CA ARG A 149 -6.04 -12.41 20.89
C ARG A 149 -6.72 -11.69 22.06
N ALA A 150 -5.94 -11.19 23.02
CA ALA A 150 -6.47 -10.40 24.13
C ALA A 150 -7.05 -9.06 23.68
N ARG A 151 -6.46 -8.42 22.65
CA ARG A 151 -6.94 -7.13 22.11
C ARG A 151 -8.05 -7.29 21.08
N VAL A 152 -8.06 -8.41 20.34
CA VAL A 152 -9.00 -8.69 19.23
C VAL A 152 -9.66 -10.05 19.50
N ALA A 153 -10.64 -10.05 20.42
CA ALA A 153 -11.27 -11.28 20.94
C ALA A 153 -11.99 -12.07 19.82
N GLU A 154 -12.62 -11.39 18.85
CA GLU A 154 -13.35 -12.00 17.73
C GLU A 154 -12.76 -11.51 16.41
N SER A 155 -11.58 -12.01 16.07
CA SER A 155 -10.91 -11.62 14.83
C SER A 155 -11.39 -12.42 13.64
N ARG A 156 -11.90 -11.72 12.60
CA ARG A 156 -12.28 -12.32 11.30
C ARG A 156 -11.06 -12.77 10.49
N LEU A 157 -9.88 -12.25 10.80
CA LEU A 157 -8.63 -12.63 10.15
C LEU A 157 -7.51 -12.73 11.20
N GLN A 158 -7.04 -13.95 11.44
CA GLN A 158 -5.92 -14.18 12.35
C GLN A 158 -4.60 -13.78 11.68
N PRO A 159 -3.67 -13.16 12.42
CA PRO A 159 -2.34 -12.91 11.91
C PRO A 159 -1.58 -14.21 11.67
N ASP A 160 -0.51 -14.08 10.91
CA ASP A 160 0.43 -15.15 10.65
C ASP A 160 1.08 -15.66 11.96
N ASP A 161 1.34 -16.97 12.04
CA ASP A 161 1.78 -17.61 13.29
C ASP A 161 3.20 -17.18 13.70
N ASP A 162 4.12 -17.02 12.76
CA ASP A 162 5.53 -16.74 13.03
C ASP A 162 5.99 -15.32 12.63
N GLY A 163 5.13 -14.54 11.96
CA GLY A 163 5.44 -13.19 11.50
C GLY A 163 6.40 -13.19 10.31
N ILE A 164 6.42 -14.27 9.54
CA ILE A 164 7.19 -14.46 8.32
C ILE A 164 6.23 -14.70 7.17
N ILE A 165 6.26 -13.88 6.15
CA ILE A 165 5.40 -14.02 4.97
C ILE A 165 6.28 -14.25 3.75
N PRO A 166 6.23 -15.43 3.12
CA PRO A 166 6.96 -15.70 1.88
C PRO A 166 6.41 -14.88 0.72
N VAL A 167 7.31 -14.51 -0.19
CA VAL A 167 7.00 -13.81 -1.46
C VAL A 167 7.59 -14.65 -2.57
N THR A 168 6.85 -15.66 -3.01
CA THR A 168 7.34 -16.74 -3.87
C THR A 168 6.41 -17.06 -5.03
N GLY A 169 5.49 -16.15 -5.37
CA GLY A 169 4.52 -16.37 -6.45
C GLY A 169 3.51 -17.45 -6.12
N GLY A 170 2.99 -17.47 -4.90
CA GLY A 170 1.95 -18.39 -4.47
C GLY A 170 2.40 -19.82 -4.15
N ALA A 171 3.72 -20.05 -3.96
CA ALA A 171 4.24 -21.38 -3.62
C ALA A 171 3.78 -21.88 -2.24
N PHE A 172 3.44 -20.98 -1.32
CA PHE A 172 2.96 -21.29 0.02
C PHE A 172 1.53 -20.76 0.23
N ASP A 173 0.80 -21.35 1.17
CA ASP A 173 -0.57 -20.93 1.50
C ASP A 173 -0.61 -19.57 2.18
N ASP A 174 0.45 -19.19 2.87
CA ASP A 174 0.69 -17.91 3.52
C ASP A 174 1.48 -16.91 2.66
N ASP A 175 1.63 -17.17 1.35
CA ASP A 175 2.28 -16.24 0.42
C ASP A 175 1.64 -14.84 0.46
N ALA A 176 2.46 -13.80 0.32
CA ALA A 176 2.08 -12.41 0.45
C ALA A 176 0.89 -12.02 -0.43
N SER A 177 0.84 -12.47 -1.69
CA SER A 177 -0.27 -12.19 -2.60
C SER A 177 -1.57 -12.82 -2.11
N ARG A 178 -1.52 -14.06 -1.60
CA ARG A 178 -2.69 -14.75 -1.01
C ARG A 178 -3.19 -14.05 0.25
N ARG A 179 -2.27 -13.58 1.09
CA ARG A 179 -2.61 -12.84 2.32
C ARG A 179 -3.26 -11.49 2.01
N VAL A 180 -2.75 -10.74 1.05
CA VAL A 180 -3.41 -9.49 0.58
C VAL A 180 -4.83 -9.79 0.09
N LYS A 181 -5.02 -10.83 -0.73
CA LYS A 181 -6.35 -11.24 -1.20
C LYS A 181 -7.30 -11.66 -0.07
N ALA A 182 -6.77 -12.33 0.96
CA ALA A 182 -7.56 -12.68 2.13
C ALA A 182 -8.06 -11.44 2.89
N VAL A 183 -7.23 -10.41 3.03
CA VAL A 183 -7.65 -9.12 3.63
C VAL A 183 -8.70 -8.44 2.76
N LEU A 184 -8.50 -8.35 1.44
CA LEU A 184 -9.49 -7.76 0.51
C LEU A 184 -10.84 -8.48 0.60
N ARG A 185 -10.83 -9.81 0.67
CA ARG A 185 -12.03 -10.63 0.82
C ARG A 185 -12.81 -10.31 2.10
N VAL A 186 -12.11 -10.10 3.20
CA VAL A 186 -12.75 -9.78 4.49
C VAL A 186 -13.29 -8.35 4.52
N VAL A 187 -12.58 -7.42 3.87
CA VAL A 187 -12.91 -5.99 3.90
C VAL A 187 -13.99 -5.62 2.88
N PHE A 188 -13.88 -6.12 1.65
CA PHE A 188 -14.75 -5.74 0.53
C PHE A 188 -15.79 -6.82 0.17
N GLY A 189 -15.69 -8.03 0.74
CA GLY A 189 -16.56 -9.15 0.43
C GLY A 189 -15.97 -10.10 -0.62
N VAL A 190 -16.66 -11.23 -0.80
CA VAL A 190 -16.21 -12.31 -1.69
C VAL A 190 -16.69 -12.10 -3.13
N SER A 191 -17.89 -11.54 -3.31
CA SER A 191 -18.55 -11.39 -4.61
C SER A 191 -17.74 -10.53 -5.58
N ASP A 192 -17.13 -9.46 -5.08
CA ASP A 192 -16.46 -8.43 -5.89
C ASP A 192 -14.93 -8.55 -5.84
N LEU A 193 -14.40 -9.67 -5.33
CA LEU A 193 -12.97 -9.86 -5.13
C LEU A 193 -12.18 -9.77 -6.44
N GLY A 194 -12.68 -10.37 -7.52
CA GLY A 194 -12.06 -10.32 -8.85
C GLY A 194 -11.91 -8.87 -9.34
N ASP A 195 -13.01 -8.14 -9.36
CA ASP A 195 -13.05 -6.74 -9.78
C ASP A 195 -12.12 -5.86 -8.93
N ASN A 196 -12.06 -6.14 -7.63
CA ASN A 196 -11.18 -5.42 -6.70
C ASN A 196 -9.69 -5.71 -6.95
N ILE A 197 -9.31 -6.94 -7.32
CA ILE A 197 -7.94 -7.29 -7.69
C ILE A 197 -7.57 -6.65 -9.03
N GLU A 198 -8.46 -6.70 -10.02
CA GLU A 198 -8.25 -6.04 -11.31
C GLU A 198 -8.03 -4.54 -11.15
N PHE A 199 -8.87 -3.87 -10.38
CA PHE A 199 -8.73 -2.44 -10.13
C PHE A 199 -7.46 -2.12 -9.33
N LEU A 200 -7.15 -2.89 -8.27
CA LEU A 200 -5.93 -2.71 -7.47
C LEU A 200 -4.68 -2.79 -8.36
N THR A 201 -4.57 -3.82 -9.17
CA THR A 201 -3.40 -4.04 -10.03
C THR A 201 -3.32 -3.03 -11.17
N ARG A 202 -4.45 -2.57 -11.68
CA ARG A 202 -4.53 -1.43 -12.59
C ARG A 202 -3.97 -0.15 -11.98
N CYS A 203 -4.29 0.13 -10.71
CA CYS A 203 -3.73 1.29 -9.98
C CYS A 203 -2.20 1.18 -9.84
N LEU A 204 -1.68 -0.02 -9.57
CA LEU A 204 -0.23 -0.25 -9.46
C LEU A 204 0.51 -0.05 -10.79
N ALA A 205 -0.17 -0.23 -11.91
CA ALA A 205 0.40 -0.09 -13.25
C ALA A 205 0.54 1.38 -13.73
N VAL A 206 0.09 2.37 -12.94
CA VAL A 206 0.24 3.79 -13.27
C VAL A 206 1.72 4.13 -13.45
N LYS A 207 2.06 4.64 -14.62
CA LYS A 207 3.40 5.17 -14.90
C LYS A 207 3.37 6.67 -14.69
N SER A 208 4.13 7.17 -13.74
CA SER A 208 4.37 8.59 -13.58
C SER A 208 5.11 9.08 -14.83
N GLY A 209 4.38 9.72 -15.73
CA GLY A 209 4.85 9.94 -17.08
C GLY A 209 5.76 11.14 -17.26
N SER A 210 6.40 11.16 -18.40
CA SER A 210 7.08 12.27 -19.03
C SER A 210 6.13 13.48 -19.16
N THR A 211 6.59 14.65 -18.79
CA THR A 211 5.89 15.95 -18.80
C THR A 211 5.48 16.45 -20.19
N THR A 212 5.62 15.65 -21.25
CA THR A 212 5.40 16.05 -22.64
C THR A 212 4.39 15.20 -23.41
N ALA A 213 3.96 14.06 -22.85
CA ALA A 213 2.95 13.20 -23.48
C ALA A 213 1.60 13.36 -22.76
N GLU A 214 0.52 13.26 -23.51
CA GLU A 214 -0.82 13.18 -22.98
C GLU A 214 -0.93 11.97 -22.01
N PHE A 215 -1.54 12.16 -20.85
CA PHE A 215 -1.73 11.09 -19.88
C PHE A 215 -2.70 10.06 -20.45
N VAL A 216 -2.30 8.80 -20.39
CA VAL A 216 -3.14 7.67 -20.75
C VAL A 216 -3.40 6.83 -19.49
N PRO A 217 -4.66 6.66 -19.10
CA PRO A 217 -5.00 5.80 -17.96
C PRO A 217 -4.43 4.40 -18.12
N PRO A 218 -3.99 3.76 -17.02
CA PRO A 218 -3.47 2.40 -17.09
C PRO A 218 -4.57 1.42 -17.53
N VAL A 219 -4.16 0.40 -18.27
CA VAL A 219 -5.06 -0.71 -18.63
C VAL A 219 -5.04 -1.79 -17.55
N ILE A 220 -6.08 -2.59 -17.48
CA ILE A 220 -6.13 -3.78 -16.64
C ILE A 220 -5.04 -4.75 -17.12
N PRO A 221 -4.15 -5.25 -16.25
CA PRO A 221 -3.18 -6.28 -16.62
C PRO A 221 -3.87 -7.52 -17.20
N ALA A 222 -3.23 -8.18 -18.16
CA ALA A 222 -3.77 -9.41 -18.77
C ALA A 222 -3.97 -10.53 -17.74
N ASP A 223 -3.13 -10.57 -16.71
CA ASP A 223 -3.26 -11.44 -15.55
C ASP A 223 -3.11 -10.59 -14.28
N PRO A 224 -4.23 -10.16 -13.66
CA PRO A 224 -4.22 -9.36 -12.43
C PRO A 224 -3.60 -10.10 -11.23
N GLU A 225 -3.77 -11.42 -11.14
CA GLU A 225 -3.18 -12.23 -10.07
C GLU A 225 -1.65 -12.21 -10.16
N GLN A 226 -1.11 -12.48 -11.34
CA GLN A 226 0.33 -12.41 -11.61
C GLN A 226 0.87 -10.98 -11.42
N ALA A 227 0.10 -9.96 -11.78
CA ALA A 227 0.50 -8.56 -11.58
C ALA A 227 0.63 -8.20 -10.09
N LEU A 228 -0.23 -8.73 -9.23
CA LEU A 228 -0.13 -8.57 -7.78
C LEU A 228 1.12 -9.30 -7.24
N GLU A 229 1.36 -10.53 -7.65
CA GLU A 229 2.55 -11.30 -7.29
C GLU A 229 3.83 -10.58 -7.72
N ASP A 230 3.86 -10.06 -8.93
CA ASP A 230 4.97 -9.29 -9.48
C ASP A 230 5.23 -8.00 -8.68
N TYR A 231 4.19 -7.29 -8.26
CA TYR A 231 4.32 -6.12 -7.40
C TYR A 231 4.94 -6.50 -6.05
N MET A 232 4.44 -7.54 -5.41
CA MET A 232 4.98 -8.01 -4.12
C MET A 232 6.44 -8.40 -4.26
N ALA A 233 6.79 -9.13 -5.33
CA ALA A 233 8.15 -9.61 -5.56
C ALA A 233 9.15 -8.51 -5.97
N LYS A 234 8.74 -7.48 -6.70
CA LYS A 234 9.65 -6.54 -7.37
C LYS A 234 9.64 -5.13 -6.77
N SER A 235 8.51 -4.70 -6.17
CA SER A 235 8.30 -3.29 -5.84
C SER A 235 7.95 -3.04 -4.37
N PHE A 236 7.19 -3.90 -3.74
CA PHE A 236 6.63 -3.67 -2.40
C PHE A 236 7.70 -3.28 -1.36
N ALA A 237 8.80 -4.03 -1.27
CA ALA A 237 9.83 -3.77 -0.26
C ALA A 237 10.48 -2.38 -0.44
N ALA A 238 10.71 -1.97 -1.68
CA ALA A 238 11.27 -0.66 -2.01
C ALA A 238 10.28 0.48 -1.71
N ASP A 239 9.00 0.31 -2.08
CA ASP A 239 7.96 1.28 -1.78
C ASP A 239 7.78 1.43 -0.27
N HIS A 240 7.69 0.33 0.47
CA HIS A 240 7.57 0.34 1.94
C HIS A 240 8.78 1.02 2.62
N GLN A 241 10.00 0.72 2.15
CA GLN A 241 11.21 1.38 2.66
C GLN A 241 11.18 2.89 2.42
N LYS A 242 10.70 3.33 1.26
CA LYS A 242 10.56 4.75 0.92
C LYS A 242 9.54 5.45 1.82
N ASP A 243 8.36 4.84 2.00
CA ASP A 243 7.27 5.41 2.79
C ASP A 243 7.66 5.56 4.26
N TYR A 244 8.45 4.64 4.79
CA TYR A 244 9.02 4.69 6.14
C TYR A 244 10.39 5.41 6.21
N SER A 245 10.75 6.20 5.20
CA SER A 245 11.98 7.03 5.19
C SER A 245 13.24 6.22 5.49
N GLY A 246 13.35 5.02 4.91
CA GLY A 246 14.49 4.12 5.07
C GLY A 246 14.48 3.29 6.37
N ARG A 247 13.39 3.32 7.15
CA ARG A 247 13.24 2.55 8.40
C ARG A 247 12.03 1.62 8.34
N PRO A 248 11.99 0.66 7.40
CA PRO A 248 10.84 -0.20 7.19
C PRO A 248 10.55 -1.04 8.43
N VAL A 249 9.27 -1.31 8.69
CA VAL A 249 8.84 -2.21 9.78
C VAL A 249 8.72 -3.66 9.31
N TYR A 250 8.60 -3.89 7.99
CA TYR A 250 8.68 -5.20 7.35
C TYR A 250 10.00 -5.31 6.61
N TRP A 251 10.88 -6.19 7.07
CA TRP A 251 12.17 -6.43 6.44
C TRP A 251 12.04 -7.50 5.38
N SER A 252 12.72 -7.30 4.24
CA SER A 252 12.82 -8.31 3.19
C SER A 252 14.13 -9.07 3.33
N LEU A 253 14.04 -10.39 3.52
CA LEU A 253 15.15 -11.30 3.34
C LEU A 253 15.08 -11.88 1.94
N GLU A 254 16.19 -11.84 1.21
CA GLU A 254 16.26 -12.26 -0.19
C GLU A 254 17.42 -13.20 -0.44
N SER A 255 17.20 -14.19 -1.34
CA SER A 255 18.30 -14.94 -1.93
C SER A 255 19.12 -14.03 -2.87
N PRO A 256 20.41 -14.32 -3.10
CA PRO A 256 21.28 -13.45 -3.92
C PRO A 256 20.78 -13.15 -5.34
N LYS A 257 19.93 -14.03 -5.90
CA LYS A 257 19.32 -13.86 -7.22
C LYS A 257 17.86 -13.37 -7.15
N GLY A 258 17.34 -13.07 -5.96
CA GLY A 258 15.95 -12.64 -5.76
C GLY A 258 14.88 -13.71 -6.02
N THR A 259 15.28 -14.98 -6.25
CA THR A 259 14.34 -16.07 -6.53
C THR A 259 13.47 -16.42 -5.32
N PHE A 260 14.04 -16.35 -4.12
CA PHE A 260 13.33 -16.49 -2.86
C PHE A 260 13.36 -15.16 -2.12
N ARG A 261 12.22 -14.79 -1.56
CA ARG A 261 12.07 -13.63 -0.69
C ARG A 261 11.08 -13.95 0.43
N ALA A 262 11.29 -13.37 1.60
CA ALA A 262 10.35 -13.39 2.71
C ALA A 262 10.32 -12.04 3.42
N LEU A 263 9.14 -11.59 3.81
CA LEU A 263 8.94 -10.42 4.66
C LEU A 263 8.94 -10.86 6.12
N ILE A 264 9.62 -10.10 6.97
CA ILE A 264 9.71 -10.33 8.40
C ILE A 264 9.21 -9.10 9.13
N TYR A 265 8.31 -9.29 10.09
CA TYR A 265 7.84 -8.21 10.94
C TYR A 265 8.80 -7.97 12.11
N LEU A 266 9.42 -6.79 12.18
CA LEU A 266 10.46 -6.47 13.16
C LEU A 266 10.03 -6.63 14.61
N HIS A 267 8.80 -6.25 14.95
CA HIS A 267 8.31 -6.35 16.33
C HIS A 267 8.06 -7.79 16.79
N ARG A 268 8.00 -8.74 15.84
CA ARG A 268 7.90 -10.19 16.11
C ARG A 268 9.20 -10.95 15.83
N TYR A 269 10.28 -10.23 15.53
CA TYR A 269 11.59 -10.83 15.28
C TYR A 269 12.14 -11.50 16.55
N THR A 270 12.59 -12.74 16.42
CA THR A 270 13.24 -13.53 17.47
C THR A 270 14.60 -14.05 17.00
N PRO A 271 15.49 -14.52 17.88
CA PRO A 271 16.76 -15.15 17.46
C PRO A 271 16.59 -16.33 16.49
N ASP A 272 15.44 -17.00 16.53
CA ASP A 272 15.14 -18.17 15.69
C ASP A 272 14.55 -17.79 14.33
N THR A 273 14.14 -16.54 14.12
CA THR A 273 13.41 -16.10 12.92
C THR A 273 14.15 -16.45 11.61
N VAL A 274 15.46 -16.20 11.54
CA VAL A 274 16.26 -16.53 10.34
C VAL A 274 16.34 -18.06 10.12
N GLY A 275 16.46 -18.81 11.19
CA GLY A 275 16.40 -20.28 11.14
C GLY A 275 15.05 -20.79 10.64
N GLN A 276 13.96 -20.16 11.06
CA GLN A 276 12.60 -20.49 10.59
C GLN A 276 12.43 -20.13 9.10
N VAL A 277 12.90 -18.97 8.66
CA VAL A 277 12.90 -18.64 7.21
C VAL A 277 13.61 -19.70 6.40
N LEU A 278 14.76 -20.16 6.87
CA LEU A 278 15.54 -21.20 6.16
C LEU A 278 14.79 -22.54 6.11
N THR A 279 14.32 -23.00 7.26
CA THR A 279 13.80 -24.38 7.41
C THR A 279 12.35 -24.53 6.95
N LYS A 280 11.49 -23.52 7.22
CA LYS A 280 10.07 -23.60 6.86
C LYS A 280 9.78 -23.16 5.42
N TYR A 281 10.61 -22.25 4.87
CA TYR A 281 10.30 -21.60 3.60
C TYR A 281 11.39 -21.80 2.55
N ALA A 282 12.63 -21.37 2.80
CA ALA A 282 13.66 -21.35 1.75
C ALA A 282 14.05 -22.76 1.29
N ALA A 283 14.29 -23.70 2.20
CA ALA A 283 14.68 -25.07 1.84
C ALA A 283 13.53 -25.81 1.14
N PRO A 284 12.27 -25.83 1.64
CA PRO A 284 11.16 -26.43 0.91
C PRO A 284 10.90 -25.80 -0.46
N PHE A 285 11.08 -24.47 -0.60
CA PHE A 285 10.96 -23.79 -1.88
C PHE A 285 11.99 -24.26 -2.89
N VAL A 286 13.26 -24.41 -2.49
CA VAL A 286 14.33 -24.95 -3.34
C VAL A 286 14.01 -26.38 -3.78
N ASP A 287 13.52 -27.23 -2.86
CA ASP A 287 13.18 -28.60 -3.20
C ASP A 287 11.99 -28.68 -4.18
N ARG A 288 11.01 -27.82 -4.03
CA ARG A 288 9.92 -27.66 -5.00
C ARG A 288 10.43 -27.25 -6.39
N LEU A 289 11.30 -26.25 -6.47
CA LEU A 289 11.86 -25.80 -7.75
C LEU A 289 12.70 -26.89 -8.43
N LYS A 290 13.43 -27.70 -7.67
CA LYS A 290 14.16 -28.87 -8.22
C LYS A 290 13.19 -29.89 -8.82
N ALA A 291 12.14 -30.24 -8.08
CA ALA A 291 11.12 -31.19 -8.55
C ALA A 291 10.42 -30.71 -9.83
N GLU A 292 10.06 -29.40 -9.89
CA GLU A 292 9.48 -28.79 -11.09
C GLU A 292 10.45 -28.81 -12.27
N SER A 293 11.71 -28.46 -12.05
CA SER A 293 12.76 -28.53 -13.10
C SER A 293 12.95 -29.93 -13.65
N GLU A 294 12.95 -30.94 -12.79
CA GLU A 294 13.04 -32.34 -13.20
C GLU A 294 11.82 -32.82 -13.98
N ALA A 295 10.60 -32.35 -13.60
CA ALA A 295 9.35 -32.64 -14.30
C ALA A 295 9.37 -32.07 -15.72
N VAL A 296 9.72 -30.79 -15.86
CA VAL A 296 9.88 -30.14 -17.19
C VAL A 296 10.96 -30.84 -18.04
N GLY A 297 12.07 -31.25 -17.43
CA GLY A 297 13.11 -32.04 -18.12
C GLY A 297 12.57 -33.34 -18.69
N ARG A 298 11.80 -34.11 -17.90
CA ARG A 298 11.17 -35.37 -18.37
C ARG A 298 10.17 -35.15 -19.50
N GLU A 299 9.34 -34.13 -19.41
CA GLU A 299 8.37 -33.78 -20.46
C GLU A 299 9.05 -33.40 -21.77
N ARG A 300 10.10 -32.58 -21.70
CA ARG A 300 10.90 -32.21 -22.87
C ARG A 300 11.51 -33.45 -23.55
N ASP A 301 12.10 -34.35 -22.77
CA ASP A 301 12.75 -35.55 -23.30
C ASP A 301 11.73 -36.55 -23.88
N ALA A 302 10.52 -36.62 -23.33
CA ALA A 302 9.40 -37.41 -23.86
C ALA A 302 8.92 -36.87 -25.23
N VAL A 303 8.80 -35.53 -25.38
CA VAL A 303 8.43 -34.91 -26.66
C VAL A 303 9.50 -35.13 -27.72
N MET A 304 10.79 -34.97 -27.38
CA MET A 304 11.88 -35.17 -28.31
C MET A 304 12.13 -36.65 -28.66
N GLY A 305 11.73 -37.59 -27.78
CA GLY A 305 11.85 -39.03 -28.01
C GLY A 305 10.71 -39.64 -28.84
N GLY A 306 9.57 -38.94 -28.98
CA GLY A 306 8.41 -39.40 -29.75
C GLY A 306 8.45 -39.15 -31.26
N ASP A 307 9.46 -38.44 -31.75
CA ASP A 307 9.68 -38.14 -33.19
C ASP A 307 10.67 -39.08 -33.88
N ARG A 308 10.81 -40.34 -33.41
CA ARG A 308 11.60 -41.36 -34.06
C ARG A 308 10.77 -42.54 -34.50
#